data_289464b3691a769aa4372bdf10b8a39f
#
_entry.id   289464b3691a769aa4372bdf10b8a39f
#
_cell.length_a   1.000
_cell.length_b   1.000
_cell.length_c   1.000
_cell.angle_alpha   90.00
_cell.angle_beta   90.00
_cell.angle_gamma   90.00
#
_symmetry.space_group_name_H-M   'P 1'
#
loop_
_entity.id
_entity.type
_entity.pdbx_description
1 polymer ?
#
loop_
_entity_poly.entity_id
_entity_poly.type
_entity_poly.pdbx_seq_one_letter_code
_entity_poly.pdbx_strand_id
1 'polypeptide(L)'
;MCSSDLASDEPVPSRLIGVPGYFGVGQGFTGKLAGKAGEVRTTGSIAYELAMTARGVMQYAMFGAPRLWDMAAGALAVVEAGGTVMTRFRGEKRWHTMECLVPSWEEKTPTMKELRGWMAPLVAGNQKVAPMIAENVKRRFSLSSQLRELTRPLRRRKKEPTTGAKPEAESKTDAQS
;
A
#
# COMPACT_ATOMS: atom_id res chain seq x y z
N MET A 1 10.94 26.92 9.97
CA MET A 1 10.88 26.61 8.53
C MET A 1 11.67 25.34 8.34
N CYS A 2 11.03 24.17 8.32
CA CYS A 2 11.71 22.96 7.92
C CYS A 2 11.93 23.03 6.42
N SER A 3 13.18 23.22 6.02
CA SER A 3 13.58 23.00 4.63
C SER A 3 13.22 21.56 4.29
N SER A 4 12.35 21.38 3.31
CA SER A 4 11.88 20.06 2.93
C SER A 4 13.04 19.23 2.39
N ASP A 5 13.50 18.25 3.16
CA ASP A 5 14.52 17.29 2.72
C ASP A 5 14.06 16.41 1.52
N LEU A 6 12.89 16.67 1.00
CA LEU A 6 12.37 16.13 -0.27
C LEU A 6 13.03 16.82 -1.50
N ALA A 7 14.32 17.15 -1.40
CA ALA A 7 14.98 18.14 -2.26
C ALA A 7 15.48 17.63 -3.63
N SER A 8 15.22 16.37 -4.01
CA SER A 8 15.67 15.87 -5.32
C SER A 8 14.53 15.84 -6.31
N ASP A 9 14.67 16.52 -7.43
CA ASP A 9 13.67 16.55 -8.52
C ASP A 9 13.59 15.25 -9.32
N GLU A 10 14.61 14.39 -9.19
CA GLU A 10 14.69 13.09 -9.85
C GLU A 10 15.06 11.99 -8.84
N PRO A 11 14.61 10.74 -9.06
CA PRO A 11 15.01 9.62 -8.24
C PRO A 11 16.52 9.39 -8.28
N VAL A 12 17.12 9.24 -7.09
CA VAL A 12 18.54 8.98 -6.93
C VAL A 12 18.77 7.49 -6.65
N PRO A 13 19.57 6.77 -7.46
CA PRO A 13 19.73 5.30 -7.32
C PRO A 13 20.22 4.82 -5.96
N SER A 14 21.03 5.61 -5.26
CA SER A 14 21.59 5.27 -3.94
C SER A 14 20.71 5.67 -2.76
N ARG A 15 19.55 6.30 -2.99
CA ARG A 15 18.63 6.68 -1.91
C ARG A 15 17.59 5.60 -1.66
N LEU A 16 17.13 5.54 -0.41
CA LEU A 16 16.14 4.56 0.02
C LEU A 16 14.76 4.82 -0.59
N ILE A 17 14.06 3.73 -0.91
CA ILE A 17 12.67 3.73 -1.34
C ILE A 17 11.85 2.69 -0.58
N GLY A 18 10.61 3.05 -0.21
CA GLY A 18 9.64 2.13 0.36
C GLY A 18 8.82 1.44 -0.73
N VAL A 19 8.83 0.11 -0.77
CA VAL A 19 8.01 -0.65 -1.71
C VAL A 19 7.42 -1.89 -1.04
N PRO A 20 6.24 -2.37 -1.47
CA PRO A 20 5.65 -3.58 -0.89
C PRO A 20 6.51 -4.82 -1.20
N GLY A 21 6.50 -5.81 -0.30
CA GLY A 21 7.32 -7.02 -0.42
C GLY A 21 7.11 -7.86 -1.68
N TYR A 22 5.96 -7.69 -2.36
CA TYR A 22 5.69 -8.34 -3.65
C TYR A 22 6.20 -7.54 -4.86
N PHE A 23 6.78 -6.36 -4.64
CA PHE A 23 7.41 -5.57 -5.69
C PHE A 23 8.57 -6.36 -6.32
N GLY A 24 8.73 -6.27 -7.60
CA GLY A 24 9.72 -7.08 -8.32
C GLY A 24 9.15 -8.40 -8.87
N VAL A 25 8.21 -9.05 -8.16
CA VAL A 25 7.50 -10.24 -8.66
C VAL A 25 6.29 -9.85 -9.49
N GLY A 26 5.43 -8.97 -8.96
CA GLY A 26 4.17 -8.56 -9.59
C GLY A 26 4.17 -7.17 -10.21
N GLN A 27 5.16 -6.36 -9.88
CA GLN A 27 5.31 -4.99 -10.37
C GLN A 27 6.79 -4.70 -10.64
N GLY A 28 7.06 -3.68 -11.41
CA GLY A 28 8.41 -3.22 -11.68
C GLY A 28 8.45 -1.84 -12.30
N PHE A 29 9.60 -1.20 -12.21
CA PHE A 29 9.84 0.07 -12.86
C PHE A 29 10.12 -0.13 -14.35
N THR A 30 9.68 0.80 -15.16
CA THR A 30 9.84 0.81 -16.61
C THR A 30 10.42 2.14 -17.09
N GLY A 31 10.78 2.21 -18.38
CA GLY A 31 11.27 3.44 -18.99
C GLY A 31 12.53 3.97 -18.31
N LYS A 32 12.56 5.26 -18.04
CA LYS A 32 13.71 5.96 -17.45
C LYS A 32 14.09 5.49 -16.05
N LEU A 33 13.18 4.82 -15.34
CA LEU A 33 13.37 4.37 -13.96
C LEU A 33 13.89 2.94 -13.83
N ALA A 34 14.00 2.19 -14.94
CA ALA A 34 14.53 0.83 -14.89
C ALA A 34 15.99 0.83 -14.39
N GLY A 35 16.23 0.21 -13.24
CA GLY A 35 17.55 0.16 -12.61
C GLY A 35 18.04 1.47 -11.93
N LYS A 36 17.20 2.53 -11.91
CA LYS A 36 17.56 3.83 -11.34
C LYS A 36 16.59 4.34 -10.28
N ALA A 37 15.66 3.50 -9.88
CA ALA A 37 14.54 3.92 -9.01
C ALA A 37 14.95 4.19 -7.55
N GLY A 38 16.03 3.61 -7.07
CA GLY A 38 16.52 3.74 -5.70
C GLY A 38 16.77 2.38 -5.04
N GLU A 39 17.32 2.40 -3.82
CA GLU A 39 17.54 1.20 -3.02
C GLU A 39 16.26 0.76 -2.32
N VAL A 40 15.78 -0.43 -2.66
CA VAL A 40 14.53 -0.99 -2.13
C VAL A 40 14.67 -1.33 -0.64
N ARG A 41 13.72 -0.85 0.14
CA ARG A 41 13.46 -1.31 1.50
C ARG A 41 12.00 -1.66 1.65
N THR A 42 11.73 -2.74 2.35
CA THR A 42 10.40 -3.17 2.74
C THR A 42 10.40 -3.33 4.24
N THR A 43 9.82 -2.39 4.95
CA THR A 43 9.79 -2.41 6.42
C THR A 43 8.58 -3.17 6.95
N GLY A 44 7.55 -3.31 6.12
CA GLY A 44 6.28 -3.93 6.49
C GLY A 44 5.33 -3.00 7.23
N SER A 45 5.68 -1.73 7.42
CA SER A 45 4.83 -0.72 8.06
C SER A 45 4.61 0.47 7.14
N ILE A 46 3.39 0.59 6.62
CA ILE A 46 2.98 1.68 5.73
C ILE A 46 3.15 3.04 6.42
N ALA A 47 2.69 3.16 7.66
CA ALA A 47 2.80 4.40 8.43
C ALA A 47 4.27 4.81 8.65
N TYR A 48 5.16 3.86 8.94
CA TYR A 48 6.59 4.13 9.11
C TYR A 48 7.23 4.59 7.79
N GLU A 49 6.97 3.90 6.68
CA GLU A 49 7.52 4.26 5.37
C GLU A 49 7.05 5.64 4.91
N LEU A 50 5.79 6.00 5.15
CA LEU A 50 5.27 7.35 4.87
C LEU A 50 5.91 8.40 5.78
N ALA A 51 6.10 8.12 7.07
CA ALA A 51 6.79 9.04 7.98
C ALA A 51 8.25 9.25 7.58
N MET A 52 8.96 8.21 7.15
CA MET A 52 10.33 8.31 6.63
C MET A 52 10.37 9.07 5.30
N THR A 53 9.33 8.96 4.48
CA THR A 53 9.19 9.74 3.24
C THR A 53 8.96 11.22 3.56
N ALA A 54 8.05 11.54 4.50
CA ALA A 54 7.81 12.91 4.94
C ALA A 54 9.07 13.58 5.49
N ARG A 55 9.94 12.80 6.15
CA ARG A 55 11.24 13.27 6.65
C ARG A 55 12.36 13.32 5.61
N GLY A 56 12.10 12.89 4.36
CA GLY A 56 13.11 12.82 3.30
C GLY A 56 14.14 11.69 3.44
N VAL A 57 14.02 10.81 4.43
CA VAL A 57 14.88 9.61 4.58
C VAL A 57 14.64 8.63 3.44
N MET A 58 13.37 8.39 3.11
CA MET A 58 12.98 7.72 1.87
C MET A 58 12.60 8.78 0.83
N GLN A 59 13.12 8.66 -0.37
CA GLN A 59 12.79 9.62 -1.43
C GLN A 59 11.35 9.48 -1.94
N TYR A 60 10.78 8.29 -1.84
CA TYR A 60 9.36 8.01 -2.04
C TYR A 60 9.00 6.64 -1.43
N ALA A 61 7.70 6.45 -1.21
CA ALA A 61 7.13 5.17 -0.85
C ALA A 61 5.92 4.85 -1.75
N MET A 62 5.70 3.56 -2.04
CA MET A 62 4.57 3.11 -2.85
C MET A 62 3.91 1.88 -2.25
N PHE A 63 2.58 1.82 -2.36
CA PHE A 63 1.75 0.75 -1.79
C PHE A 63 0.70 0.32 -2.79
N GLY A 64 0.43 -0.98 -2.87
CA GLY A 64 -0.51 -1.53 -3.83
C GLY A 64 -1.97 -1.37 -3.45
N ALA A 65 -2.27 -1.51 -2.16
CA ALA A 65 -3.62 -1.43 -1.62
C ALA A 65 -3.60 -1.21 -0.10
N PRO A 66 -3.07 -0.06 0.38
CA PRO A 66 -3.10 0.27 1.80
C PRO A 66 -4.54 0.42 2.28
N ARG A 67 -4.75 0.20 3.57
CA ARG A 67 -6.00 0.56 4.23
C ARG A 67 -5.94 2.02 4.68
N LEU A 68 -7.10 2.65 4.79
CA LEU A 68 -7.19 4.06 5.16
C LEU A 68 -6.47 4.36 6.47
N TRP A 69 -6.68 3.54 7.50
CA TRP A 69 -6.08 3.72 8.83
C TRP A 69 -4.56 3.51 8.87
N ASP A 70 -4.00 2.78 7.90
CA ASP A 70 -2.55 2.57 7.81
C ASP A 70 -1.84 3.74 7.13
N MET A 71 -2.56 4.51 6.31
CA MET A 71 -1.94 5.50 5.42
C MET A 71 -2.36 6.95 5.68
N ALA A 72 -3.55 7.21 6.25
CA ALA A 72 -4.12 8.56 6.29
C ALA A 72 -3.22 9.58 6.99
N ALA A 73 -2.73 9.27 8.20
CA ALA A 73 -1.85 10.17 8.94
C ALA A 73 -0.49 10.36 8.24
N GLY A 74 0.08 9.27 7.69
CA GLY A 74 1.35 9.34 6.97
C GLY A 74 1.24 10.10 5.65
N ALA A 75 0.14 9.96 4.92
CA ALA A 75 -0.14 10.72 3.71
C ALA A 75 -0.25 12.22 4.00
N LEU A 76 -0.98 12.59 5.06
CA LEU A 76 -1.06 13.97 5.53
C LEU A 76 0.33 14.51 5.88
N ALA A 77 1.13 13.75 6.63
CA ALA A 77 2.49 14.18 6.99
C ALA A 77 3.38 14.43 5.76
N VAL A 78 3.25 13.64 4.69
CA VAL A 78 3.98 13.87 3.43
C VAL A 78 3.54 15.18 2.77
N VAL A 79 2.23 15.46 2.73
CA VAL A 79 1.69 16.70 2.16
C VAL A 79 2.14 17.92 2.97
N GLU A 80 2.04 17.88 4.30
CA GLU A 80 2.49 18.95 5.19
C GLU A 80 4.01 19.19 5.11
N ALA A 81 4.79 18.17 4.77
CA ALA A 81 6.22 18.32 4.51
C ALA A 81 6.53 18.89 3.11
N GLY A 82 5.53 19.29 2.33
CA GLY A 82 5.67 19.85 0.98
C GLY A 82 5.79 18.78 -0.13
N GLY A 83 5.51 17.53 0.19
CA GLY A 83 5.42 16.43 -0.78
C GLY A 83 4.06 16.33 -1.45
N THR A 84 3.88 15.27 -2.22
CA THR A 84 2.60 14.92 -2.84
C THR A 84 2.29 13.44 -2.69
N VAL A 85 1.02 13.12 -2.72
CA VAL A 85 0.52 11.75 -2.68
C VAL A 85 -0.31 11.52 -3.93
N MET A 86 0.07 10.52 -4.71
CA MET A 86 -0.64 10.10 -5.92
C MET A 86 -1.47 8.86 -5.62
N THR A 87 -2.67 8.83 -6.14
CA THR A 87 -3.55 7.66 -6.06
C THR A 87 -4.23 7.35 -7.38
N ARG A 88 -4.80 6.15 -7.49
CA ARG A 88 -5.57 5.73 -8.67
C ARG A 88 -6.71 4.84 -8.21
N PHE A 89 -7.94 5.30 -8.33
CA PHE A 89 -9.10 4.53 -7.94
C PHE A 89 -9.39 3.38 -8.91
N ARG A 90 -10.19 2.44 -8.44
CA ARG A 90 -10.55 1.26 -9.23
C ARG A 90 -11.32 1.66 -10.50
N GLY A 91 -10.85 1.19 -11.66
CA GLY A 91 -11.44 1.51 -12.97
C GLY A 91 -10.74 2.67 -13.68
N GLU A 92 -9.94 3.46 -13.00
CA GLU A 92 -9.19 4.54 -13.59
C GLU A 92 -7.87 4.06 -14.20
N LYS A 93 -7.47 4.71 -15.28
CA LYS A 93 -6.19 4.44 -15.96
C LYS A 93 -5.09 5.40 -15.51
N ARG A 94 -5.46 6.60 -15.06
CA ARG A 94 -4.53 7.68 -14.70
C ARG A 94 -4.36 7.75 -13.19
N TRP A 95 -3.20 8.23 -12.80
CA TRP A 95 -2.92 8.62 -11.44
C TRP A 95 -3.34 10.08 -11.23
N HIS A 96 -3.83 10.39 -10.04
CA HIS A 96 -4.26 11.72 -9.62
C HIS A 96 -3.56 12.10 -8.34
N THR A 97 -3.34 13.37 -8.12
CA THR A 97 -2.98 13.88 -6.79
C THR A 97 -4.14 13.61 -5.85
N MET A 98 -3.84 13.05 -4.70
CA MET A 98 -4.83 12.77 -3.67
C MET A 98 -5.12 14.04 -2.86
N GLU A 99 -6.12 14.80 -3.26
CA GLU A 99 -6.57 16.01 -2.56
C GLU A 99 -7.45 15.67 -1.37
N CYS A 100 -8.21 14.59 -1.46
CA CYS A 100 -9.05 14.09 -0.40
C CYS A 100 -9.04 12.55 -0.34
N LEU A 101 -9.35 11.99 0.82
CA LEU A 101 -9.37 10.54 1.03
C LEU A 101 -10.53 9.85 0.31
N VAL A 102 -11.66 10.54 0.19
CA VAL A 102 -12.85 10.04 -0.49
C VAL A 102 -13.35 11.13 -1.43
N PRO A 103 -13.33 10.91 -2.76
CA PRO A 103 -13.68 11.93 -3.75
C PRO A 103 -15.07 12.56 -3.55
N SER A 104 -16.02 11.79 -3.05
CA SER A 104 -17.40 12.26 -2.78
C SER A 104 -17.57 12.95 -1.42
N TRP A 105 -16.50 13.22 -0.68
CA TRP A 105 -16.61 13.78 0.69
C TRP A 105 -17.29 15.15 0.72
N GLU A 106 -17.04 15.98 -0.27
CA GLU A 106 -17.66 17.30 -0.38
C GLU A 106 -19.16 17.23 -0.65
N GLU A 107 -19.62 16.19 -1.34
CA GLU A 107 -21.03 15.99 -1.68
C GLU A 107 -21.78 15.25 -0.58
N LYS A 108 -21.11 14.29 0.07
CA LYS A 108 -21.72 13.43 1.08
C LYS A 108 -20.70 12.91 2.07
N THR A 109 -20.97 13.03 3.35
CA THR A 109 -20.15 12.42 4.40
C THR A 109 -20.05 10.91 4.19
N PRO A 110 -18.83 10.34 4.05
CA PRO A 110 -18.65 8.93 3.82
C PRO A 110 -19.08 8.10 5.03
N THR A 111 -19.69 6.98 4.76
CA THR A 111 -20.07 6.02 5.78
C THR A 111 -18.85 5.26 6.31
N MET A 112 -18.97 4.71 7.52
CA MET A 112 -17.92 3.81 8.09
C MET A 112 -17.64 2.60 7.21
N LYS A 113 -18.63 2.12 6.44
CA LYS A 113 -18.44 1.00 5.49
C LYS A 113 -17.57 1.42 4.31
N GLU A 114 -17.77 2.61 3.77
CA GLU A 114 -16.97 3.18 2.69
C GLU A 114 -15.54 3.41 3.14
N LEU A 115 -15.35 4.02 4.31
CA LEU A 115 -14.01 4.24 4.87
C LEU A 115 -13.27 2.92 5.16
N ARG A 116 -13.93 1.93 5.73
CA ARG A 116 -13.34 0.59 5.95
C ARG A 116 -13.06 -0.16 4.66
N GLY A 117 -13.86 0.06 3.63
CA GLY A 117 -13.70 -0.53 2.30
C GLY A 117 -12.67 0.18 1.43
N TRP A 118 -12.19 1.36 1.85
CA TRP A 118 -11.25 2.15 1.07
C TRP A 118 -9.96 1.37 0.79
N MET A 119 -9.62 1.27 -0.48
CA MET A 119 -8.39 0.64 -0.98
C MET A 119 -8.04 1.23 -2.34
N ALA A 120 -6.88 1.87 -2.44
CA ALA A 120 -6.33 2.31 -3.71
C ALA A 120 -4.80 2.24 -3.69
N PRO A 121 -4.13 2.00 -4.81
CA PRO A 121 -2.69 2.12 -4.88
C PRO A 121 -2.27 3.56 -4.59
N LEU A 122 -1.12 3.71 -3.93
CA LEU A 122 -0.62 5.00 -3.46
C LEU A 122 0.87 5.11 -3.75
N VAL A 123 1.28 6.30 -4.20
CA VAL A 123 2.68 6.70 -4.30
C VAL A 123 2.83 8.04 -3.61
N ALA A 124 3.74 8.11 -2.64
CA ALA A 124 4.01 9.32 -1.86
C ALA A 124 5.48 9.72 -2.02
N GLY A 125 5.76 11.00 -2.15
CA GLY A 125 7.11 11.51 -2.32
C GLY A 125 7.12 13.00 -2.60
N ASN A 126 8.22 13.50 -3.13
CA ASN A 126 8.29 14.91 -3.54
C ASN A 126 7.36 15.19 -4.74
N GLN A 127 7.00 16.45 -4.94
CA GLN A 127 6.02 16.86 -5.96
C GLN A 127 6.37 16.45 -7.39
N LYS A 128 7.66 16.27 -7.73
CA LYS A 128 8.11 15.86 -9.06
C LYS A 128 8.35 14.34 -9.14
N VAL A 129 8.88 13.75 -8.07
CA VAL A 129 9.24 12.33 -8.02
C VAL A 129 8.00 11.45 -7.96
N ALA A 130 7.01 11.75 -7.13
CA ALA A 130 5.85 10.89 -6.97
C ALA A 130 5.04 10.69 -8.27
N PRO A 131 4.72 11.72 -9.07
CA PRO A 131 4.09 11.56 -10.37
C PRO A 131 4.94 10.72 -11.34
N MET A 132 6.27 10.99 -11.41
CA MET A 132 7.19 10.24 -12.25
C MET A 132 7.20 8.75 -11.90
N ILE A 133 7.22 8.42 -10.60
CA ILE A 133 7.13 7.03 -10.13
C ILE A 133 5.79 6.41 -10.51
N ALA A 134 4.69 7.10 -10.24
CA ALA A 134 3.34 6.62 -10.52
C ALA A 134 3.14 6.23 -11.99
N GLU A 135 3.65 7.03 -12.92
CA GLU A 135 3.56 6.78 -14.35
C GLU A 135 4.46 5.64 -14.85
N ASN A 136 5.59 5.40 -14.18
CA ASN A 136 6.59 4.43 -14.60
C ASN A 136 6.53 3.08 -13.85
N VAL A 137 5.52 2.87 -13.01
CA VAL A 137 5.25 1.57 -12.39
C VAL A 137 4.27 0.77 -13.24
N LYS A 138 4.68 -0.40 -13.70
CA LYS A 138 3.81 -1.32 -14.46
C LYS A 138 3.72 -2.68 -13.76
N ARG A 139 2.56 -3.33 -13.92
CA ARG A 139 2.42 -4.74 -13.59
C ARG A 139 3.32 -5.57 -14.49
N ARG A 140 4.12 -6.42 -13.89
CA ARG A 140 4.83 -7.48 -14.64
C ARG A 140 3.83 -8.60 -14.93
N PHE A 141 3.63 -8.89 -16.19
CA PHE A 141 2.91 -10.09 -16.60
C PHE A 141 3.81 -11.29 -16.31
N SER A 142 3.45 -12.08 -15.30
CA SER A 142 4.05 -13.37 -15.06
C SER A 142 3.04 -14.44 -15.45
N LEU A 143 3.41 -15.33 -16.36
CA LEU A 143 2.61 -16.52 -16.73
C LEU A 143 2.25 -17.35 -15.49
N SER A 144 3.11 -17.36 -14.47
CA SER A 144 2.83 -18.02 -13.18
C SER A 144 1.69 -17.38 -12.39
N SER A 145 1.41 -16.09 -12.57
CA SER A 145 0.27 -15.43 -11.92
C SER A 145 -1.06 -15.82 -12.56
N GLN A 146 -1.10 -16.01 -13.87
CA GLN A 146 -2.28 -16.49 -14.58
C GLN A 146 -2.59 -17.95 -14.24
N LEU A 147 -1.58 -18.81 -14.15
CA LEU A 147 -1.74 -20.18 -13.69
C LEU A 147 -2.25 -20.27 -12.24
N ARG A 148 -1.81 -19.38 -11.36
CA ARG A 148 -2.32 -19.30 -9.98
C ARG A 148 -3.77 -18.81 -9.93
N GLU A 149 -4.19 -17.94 -10.80
CA GLU A 149 -5.57 -17.47 -10.88
C GLU A 149 -6.50 -18.55 -11.43
N LEU A 150 -6.08 -19.31 -12.43
CA LEU A 150 -6.80 -20.46 -12.99
C LEU A 150 -6.92 -21.64 -12.00
N THR A 151 -5.94 -21.83 -11.13
CA THR A 151 -5.95 -22.90 -10.11
C THR A 151 -6.58 -22.49 -8.78
N ARG A 152 -6.94 -21.23 -8.60
CA ARG A 152 -7.55 -20.69 -7.37
C ARG A 152 -8.89 -21.36 -6.99
N PRO A 153 -9.81 -21.69 -7.91
CA PRO A 153 -11.04 -22.40 -7.57
C PRO A 153 -10.80 -23.83 -7.10
N LEU A 154 -9.78 -24.52 -7.62
CA LEU A 154 -9.45 -25.90 -7.21
C LEU A 154 -8.86 -25.99 -5.79
N ARG A 155 -8.15 -24.97 -5.35
CA ARG A 155 -7.58 -24.90 -3.99
C ARG A 155 -8.64 -24.59 -2.91
N ARG A 156 -9.73 -23.90 -3.25
CA ARG A 156 -10.82 -23.61 -2.31
C ARG A 156 -11.65 -24.86 -1.97
N ARG A 157 -11.75 -25.84 -2.87
CA ARG A 157 -12.47 -27.10 -2.62
C ARG A 157 -11.77 -28.07 -1.64
N LYS A 158 -10.46 -27.88 -1.37
CA LYS A 158 -9.69 -28.75 -0.46
C LYS A 158 -9.62 -28.26 1.00
N LYS A 159 -10.32 -27.18 1.37
CA LYS A 159 -10.38 -26.66 2.74
C LYS A 159 -11.83 -26.58 3.24
N GLU A 160 -12.58 -27.67 3.17
CA GLU A 160 -13.71 -27.85 4.07
C GLU A 160 -13.16 -28.39 5.39
N PRO A 161 -13.39 -27.73 6.52
CA PRO A 161 -13.00 -28.28 7.81
C PRO A 161 -13.91 -29.47 8.14
N THR A 162 -13.32 -30.64 8.30
CA THR A 162 -13.95 -31.76 8.99
C THR A 162 -14.32 -31.27 10.39
N THR A 163 -15.62 -31.14 10.60
CA THR A 163 -16.24 -30.89 11.90
C THR A 163 -16.02 -32.14 12.77
N GLY A 164 -14.91 -32.15 13.51
CA GLY A 164 -14.70 -33.07 14.61
C GLY A 164 -15.34 -32.48 15.85
N ALA A 165 -16.53 -32.93 16.20
CA ALA A 165 -17.15 -32.65 17.48
C ALA A 165 -16.26 -33.21 18.60
N LYS A 166 -15.80 -32.35 19.49
CA LYS A 166 -15.21 -32.72 20.77
C LYS A 166 -16.36 -32.97 21.76
N PRO A 167 -16.42 -34.10 22.47
CA PRO A 167 -17.39 -34.27 23.55
C PRO A 167 -17.06 -33.39 24.74
N GLU A 168 -18.10 -32.74 25.25
CA GLU A 168 -18.08 -32.02 26.50
C GLU A 168 -17.70 -32.94 27.66
N ALA A 169 -16.68 -32.59 28.43
CA ALA A 169 -16.34 -33.20 29.69
C ALA A 169 -17.14 -32.49 30.81
N GLU A 170 -18.07 -33.21 31.41
CA GLU A 170 -18.75 -32.84 32.65
C GLU A 170 -17.72 -32.55 33.76
N SER A 171 -17.71 -31.36 34.27
CA SER A 171 -17.04 -31.04 35.54
C SER A 171 -17.99 -31.28 36.70
N LYS A 172 -17.75 -32.34 37.42
CA LYS A 172 -18.35 -32.57 38.73
C LYS A 172 -17.86 -31.50 39.74
N THR A 173 -18.82 -30.83 40.28
CA THR A 173 -18.73 -30.04 41.50
C THR A 173 -18.58 -30.96 42.70
N ASP A 174 -17.53 -30.82 43.45
CA ASP A 174 -17.50 -31.30 44.84
C ASP A 174 -17.21 -30.11 45.73
N ALA A 175 -18.25 -29.81 46.51
CA ALA A 175 -18.18 -28.96 47.71
C ALA A 175 -17.61 -29.80 48.86
N GLN A 176 -16.69 -29.25 49.61
CA GLN A 176 -16.61 -29.49 51.06
C GLN A 176 -15.57 -28.60 51.76
N SER A 177 -16.05 -27.93 52.78
CA SER A 177 -15.41 -27.41 54.00
C SER A 177 -14.79 -26.03 53.92
#